data_e12078dd8663971364ffd1e37c951fe6
#
_entry.id   e12078dd8663971364ffd1e37c951fe6
#
_cell.length_a   1.000
_cell.length_b   1.000
_cell.length_c   1.000
_cell.angle_alpha   90.00
_cell.angle_beta   90.00
_cell.angle_gamma   90.00
#
_symmetry.space_group_name_H-M   'P 1'
#
loop_
_entity.id
_entity.type
_entity.pdbx_description
1 polymer ?
#
loop_
_entity_poly.entity_id
_entity_poly.type
_entity_poly.pdbx_seq_one_letter_code
_entity_poly.pdbx_strand_id
1 'polypeptide(L)'
;TVAAFYRMAIGLGMLTIPYLASRRGRPRFRAREALVALIGGAFFALDLAFWSSGVMLSGATNPTLLANTAPIWVGLGAWLVLRERLPVRFWLGVVLALAGATFVIGLDAVQSMRLGLGTLLGLLAGLFYGGYFLITQVGRRSLSALSYFWLSALSATLVLLVINLVLAHPLGGYAPHTYLSLLGLGVISQGAGWMAINYAQGHLPATTVASTLLGQPVLTGLLAGPLLGEPLRPLQALGGAVVLLGIYIVHRSRQVTP
;
A
#
# COMPACT_ATOMS: atom_id res chain seq x y z
N THR A 1 -14.14 -4.24 -3.50
CA THR A 1 -14.25 -3.51 -2.22
C THR A 1 -14.56 -4.44 -1.05
N VAL A 2 -15.41 -5.47 -1.19
CA VAL A 2 -15.77 -6.42 -0.11
C VAL A 2 -14.54 -7.15 0.43
N ALA A 3 -13.67 -7.68 -0.43
CA ALA A 3 -12.44 -8.32 0.01
C ALA A 3 -11.52 -7.36 0.78
N ALA A 4 -11.47 -6.08 0.37
CA ALA A 4 -10.75 -5.04 1.08
C ALA A 4 -11.33 -4.78 2.48
N PHE A 5 -12.66 -4.76 2.61
CA PHE A 5 -13.33 -4.65 3.91
C PHE A 5 -12.98 -5.82 4.83
N TYR A 6 -13.13 -7.07 4.37
CA TYR A 6 -12.85 -8.24 5.19
C TYR A 6 -11.38 -8.31 5.64
N ARG A 7 -10.42 -8.06 4.74
CA ARG A 7 -9.00 -8.07 5.11
C ARG A 7 -8.68 -7.01 6.17
N MET A 8 -9.30 -5.81 6.08
CA MET A 8 -9.12 -4.75 7.09
C MET A 8 -9.78 -5.12 8.41
N ALA A 9 -11.01 -5.64 8.39
CA ALA A 9 -11.75 -6.03 9.59
C ALA A 9 -11.04 -7.18 10.34
N ILE A 10 -10.57 -8.20 9.64
CA ILE A 10 -9.83 -9.32 10.21
C ILE A 10 -8.49 -8.85 10.79
N GLY A 11 -7.74 -8.02 10.05
CA GLY A 11 -6.49 -7.43 10.54
C GLY A 11 -6.71 -6.58 11.79
N LEU A 12 -7.76 -5.75 11.82
CA LEU A 12 -8.17 -4.97 12.99
C LEU A 12 -8.48 -5.89 14.18
N GLY A 13 -9.29 -6.95 13.98
CA GLY A 13 -9.62 -7.93 15.01
C GLY A 13 -8.38 -8.57 15.62
N MET A 14 -7.43 -9.03 14.77
CA MET A 14 -6.17 -9.62 15.20
C MET A 14 -5.34 -8.64 16.05
N LEU A 15 -5.30 -7.37 15.69
CA LEU A 15 -4.50 -6.35 16.38
C LEU A 15 -5.18 -5.80 17.63
N THR A 16 -6.47 -6.06 17.84
CA THR A 16 -7.22 -5.48 18.95
C THR A 16 -6.72 -5.98 20.32
N ILE A 17 -6.43 -7.27 20.45
CA ILE A 17 -5.92 -7.84 21.71
C ILE A 17 -4.57 -7.21 22.09
N PRO A 18 -3.53 -7.24 21.25
CA PRO A 18 -2.25 -6.62 21.58
C PRO A 18 -2.36 -5.10 21.76
N TYR A 19 -3.26 -4.43 21.03
CA TYR A 19 -3.51 -3.01 21.22
C TYR A 19 -4.08 -2.71 22.62
N LEU A 20 -5.13 -3.41 23.05
CA LEU A 20 -5.74 -3.22 24.37
C LEU A 20 -4.74 -3.56 25.49
N ALA A 21 -3.98 -4.65 25.33
CA ALA A 21 -2.94 -5.03 26.29
C ALA A 21 -1.85 -3.94 26.40
N SER A 22 -1.42 -3.36 25.27
CA SER A 22 -0.41 -2.31 25.23
C SER A 22 -0.88 -0.97 25.82
N ARG A 23 -2.21 -0.77 25.91
CA ARG A 23 -2.82 0.49 26.43
C ARG A 23 -3.02 0.48 27.94
N ARG A 24 -2.90 -0.65 28.60
CA ARG A 24 -3.05 -0.75 30.07
C ARG A 24 -2.01 0.15 30.75
N GLY A 25 -2.50 1.09 31.57
CA GLY A 25 -1.65 2.03 32.33
C GLY A 25 -0.98 3.15 31.52
N ARG A 26 -1.31 3.32 30.22
CA ARG A 26 -0.77 4.40 29.40
C ARG A 26 -1.75 5.57 29.27
N PRO A 27 -1.23 6.83 29.12
CA PRO A 27 -2.08 7.99 28.91
C PRO A 27 -2.89 7.85 27.61
N ARG A 28 -4.06 8.51 27.59
CA ARG A 28 -4.90 8.61 26.38
C ARG A 28 -4.19 9.42 25.29
N PHE A 29 -4.45 9.08 24.03
CA PHE A 29 -4.00 9.91 22.90
C PHE A 29 -4.59 11.31 22.97
N ARG A 30 -3.88 12.28 22.43
CA ARG A 30 -4.48 13.56 22.08
C ARG A 30 -5.46 13.38 20.92
N ALA A 31 -6.57 14.06 20.91
CA ALA A 31 -7.56 13.97 19.83
C ALA A 31 -6.95 14.21 18.44
N ARG A 32 -5.99 15.14 18.35
CA ARG A 32 -5.28 15.45 17.11
C ARG A 32 -4.47 14.25 16.58
N GLU A 33 -3.82 13.48 17.44
CA GLU A 33 -3.03 12.31 17.07
C GLU A 33 -3.94 11.18 16.54
N ALA A 34 -5.07 10.96 17.24
CA ALA A 34 -6.07 10.01 16.79
C ALA A 34 -6.67 10.43 15.43
N LEU A 35 -6.98 11.72 15.24
CA LEU A 35 -7.52 12.26 14.00
C LEU A 35 -6.57 12.01 12.82
N VAL A 36 -5.25 12.23 12.98
CA VAL A 36 -4.26 11.95 11.94
C VAL A 36 -4.28 10.49 11.54
N ALA A 37 -4.35 9.56 12.50
CA ALA A 37 -4.43 8.13 12.21
C ALA A 37 -5.74 7.74 11.51
N LEU A 38 -6.87 8.33 11.91
CA LEU A 38 -8.17 8.09 11.28
C LEU A 38 -8.20 8.63 9.83
N ILE A 39 -7.65 9.82 9.58
CA ILE A 39 -7.51 10.37 8.22
C ILE A 39 -6.61 9.44 7.39
N GLY A 40 -5.49 8.96 7.93
CA GLY A 40 -4.64 7.98 7.26
C GLY A 40 -5.42 6.73 6.88
N GLY A 41 -6.24 6.19 7.79
CA GLY A 41 -7.10 5.04 7.52
C GLY A 41 -8.14 5.30 6.42
N ALA A 42 -8.74 6.50 6.37
CA ALA A 42 -9.66 6.89 5.31
C ALA A 42 -8.95 6.94 3.94
N PHE A 43 -7.72 7.48 3.87
CA PHE A 43 -6.92 7.46 2.65
C PHE A 43 -6.60 6.03 2.22
N PHE A 44 -6.25 5.15 3.15
CA PHE A 44 -5.99 3.74 2.84
C PHE A 44 -7.25 3.00 2.36
N ALA A 45 -8.42 3.31 2.92
CA ALA A 45 -9.69 2.77 2.46
C ALA A 45 -10.02 3.20 1.03
N LEU A 46 -9.79 4.48 0.70
CA LEU A 46 -10.04 5.03 -0.63
C LEU A 46 -9.08 4.44 -1.67
N ASP A 47 -7.79 4.28 -1.33
CA ASP A 47 -6.84 3.52 -2.15
C ASP A 47 -7.38 2.13 -2.47
N LEU A 48 -7.72 1.34 -1.44
CA LEU A 48 -8.23 -0.01 -1.61
C LEU A 48 -9.55 -0.06 -2.40
N ALA A 49 -10.45 0.92 -2.19
CA ALA A 49 -11.71 1.00 -2.91
C ALA A 49 -11.49 1.32 -4.40
N PHE A 50 -10.67 2.32 -4.72
CA PHE A 50 -10.35 2.69 -6.09
C PHE A 50 -9.60 1.58 -6.82
N TRP A 51 -8.57 1.00 -6.17
CA TRP A 51 -7.82 -0.12 -6.74
C TRP A 51 -8.73 -1.31 -7.04
N SER A 52 -9.55 -1.75 -6.08
CA SER A 52 -10.44 -2.91 -6.29
C SER A 52 -11.53 -2.64 -7.33
N SER A 53 -12.06 -1.42 -7.40
CA SER A 53 -13.01 -1.03 -8.44
C SER A 53 -12.35 -0.96 -9.81
N GLY A 54 -11.13 -0.44 -9.89
CA GLY A 54 -10.32 -0.45 -11.11
C GLY A 54 -10.05 -1.86 -11.61
N VAL A 55 -9.71 -2.79 -10.71
CA VAL A 55 -9.51 -4.23 -11.03
C VAL A 55 -10.77 -4.86 -11.64
N MET A 56 -11.94 -4.55 -11.11
CA MET A 56 -13.20 -5.06 -11.63
C MET A 56 -13.52 -4.53 -13.04
N LEU A 57 -13.08 -3.31 -13.36
CA LEU A 57 -13.39 -2.66 -14.65
C LEU A 57 -12.37 -2.93 -15.75
N SER A 58 -11.10 -3.14 -15.41
CA SER A 58 -10.01 -3.23 -16.40
C SER A 58 -9.03 -4.38 -16.17
N GLY A 59 -9.37 -5.32 -15.29
CA GLY A 59 -8.46 -6.39 -14.87
C GLY A 59 -7.41 -5.91 -13.85
N ALA A 60 -6.69 -6.84 -13.25
CA ALA A 60 -5.78 -6.53 -12.12
C ALA A 60 -4.51 -5.76 -12.54
N THR A 61 -4.06 -5.93 -13.77
CA THR A 61 -2.74 -5.47 -14.23
C THR A 61 -2.65 -3.94 -14.28
N ASN A 62 -3.58 -3.28 -14.97
CA ASN A 62 -3.53 -1.81 -15.16
C ASN A 62 -3.69 -1.03 -13.85
N PRO A 63 -4.71 -1.28 -13.00
CA PRO A 63 -4.83 -0.56 -11.73
C PRO A 63 -3.66 -0.82 -10.78
N THR A 64 -3.08 -2.02 -10.80
CA THR A 64 -1.92 -2.34 -9.96
C THR A 64 -0.67 -1.60 -10.44
N LEU A 65 -0.44 -1.52 -11.76
CA LEU A 65 0.67 -0.75 -12.32
C LEU A 65 0.54 0.75 -11.95
N LEU A 66 -0.67 1.29 -12.04
CA LEU A 66 -0.93 2.69 -11.73
C LEU A 66 -0.89 2.98 -10.21
N ALA A 67 -1.36 2.07 -9.38
CA ALA A 67 -1.18 2.17 -7.93
C ALA A 67 0.31 2.18 -7.53
N ASN A 68 1.16 1.46 -8.27
CA ASN A 68 2.62 1.50 -8.08
C ASN A 68 3.25 2.87 -8.39
N THR A 69 2.51 3.84 -8.96
CA THR A 69 2.97 5.23 -9.06
C THR A 69 2.99 5.97 -7.70
N ALA A 70 2.52 5.36 -6.62
CA ALA A 70 2.50 5.93 -5.27
C ALA A 70 3.81 6.62 -4.85
N PRO A 71 5.03 6.11 -5.13
CA PRO A 71 6.27 6.80 -4.78
C PRO A 71 6.43 8.17 -5.44
N ILE A 72 5.83 8.40 -6.62
CA ILE A 72 5.80 9.73 -7.26
C ILE A 72 4.96 10.68 -6.40
N TRP A 73 3.76 10.27 -6.01
CA TRP A 73 2.84 11.05 -5.18
C TRP A 73 3.42 11.31 -3.79
N VAL A 74 4.09 10.30 -3.20
CA VAL A 74 4.83 10.46 -1.94
C VAL A 74 5.96 11.47 -2.09
N GLY A 75 6.75 11.39 -3.17
CA GLY A 75 7.82 12.34 -3.45
C GLY A 75 7.30 13.77 -3.62
N LEU A 76 6.25 13.95 -4.42
CA LEU A 76 5.61 15.25 -4.62
C LEU A 76 5.03 15.81 -3.31
N GLY A 77 4.31 15.00 -2.54
CA GLY A 77 3.73 15.41 -1.28
C GLY A 77 4.79 15.67 -0.20
N ALA A 78 5.88 14.92 -0.16
CA ALA A 78 7.02 15.18 0.73
C ALA A 78 7.66 16.53 0.40
N TRP A 79 7.83 16.84 -0.88
CA TRP A 79 8.36 18.13 -1.33
C TRP A 79 7.39 19.29 -1.04
N LEU A 80 6.11 19.17 -1.43
CA LEU A 80 5.14 20.28 -1.34
C LEU A 80 4.62 20.50 0.09
N VAL A 81 4.32 19.42 0.83
CA VAL A 81 3.66 19.49 2.13
C VAL A 81 4.66 19.41 3.28
N LEU A 82 5.59 18.47 3.22
CA LEU A 82 6.60 18.27 4.28
C LEU A 82 7.85 19.14 4.06
N ARG A 83 7.94 19.82 2.90
CA ARG A 83 9.06 20.68 2.50
C ARG A 83 10.42 19.95 2.50
N GLU A 84 10.38 18.64 2.24
CA GLU A 84 11.58 17.82 2.11
C GLU A 84 12.28 18.11 0.78
N ARG A 85 13.60 18.34 0.80
CA ARG A 85 14.39 18.48 -0.41
C ARG A 85 14.75 17.09 -0.94
N LEU A 86 14.23 16.74 -2.12
CA LEU A 86 14.50 15.46 -2.78
C LEU A 86 15.53 15.69 -3.90
N PRO A 87 16.72 15.06 -3.82
CA PRO A 87 17.73 15.20 -4.87
C PRO A 87 17.26 14.54 -6.17
N VAL A 88 17.82 14.99 -7.31
CA VAL A 88 17.51 14.42 -8.64
C VAL A 88 17.70 12.89 -8.67
N ARG A 89 18.70 12.39 -7.96
CA ARG A 89 18.95 10.93 -7.84
C ARG A 89 17.74 10.16 -7.28
N PHE A 90 16.97 10.76 -6.37
CA PHE A 90 15.74 10.13 -5.87
C PHE A 90 14.75 9.90 -7.02
N TRP A 91 14.48 10.93 -7.81
CA TRP A 91 13.54 10.85 -8.94
C TRP A 91 14.00 9.87 -10.02
N LEU A 92 15.31 9.88 -10.34
CA LEU A 92 15.89 8.90 -11.26
C LEU A 92 15.70 7.46 -10.76
N GLY A 93 15.94 7.23 -9.46
CA GLY A 93 15.71 5.91 -8.86
C GLY A 93 14.25 5.47 -8.89
N VAL A 94 13.31 6.39 -8.62
CA VAL A 94 11.86 6.11 -8.69
C VAL A 94 11.44 5.77 -10.12
N VAL A 95 11.85 6.57 -11.11
CA VAL A 95 11.53 6.32 -12.53
C VAL A 95 12.11 4.98 -12.99
N LEU A 96 13.34 4.68 -12.60
CA LEU A 96 13.98 3.41 -12.94
C LEU A 96 13.26 2.23 -12.32
N ALA A 97 12.89 2.32 -11.04
CA ALA A 97 12.15 1.27 -10.35
C ALA A 97 10.75 1.06 -10.96
N LEU A 98 10.05 2.12 -11.35
CA LEU A 98 8.75 2.03 -12.03
C LEU A 98 8.88 1.39 -13.42
N ALA A 99 9.91 1.77 -14.19
CA ALA A 99 10.18 1.15 -15.49
C ALA A 99 10.46 -0.36 -15.31
N GLY A 100 11.29 -0.74 -14.33
CA GLY A 100 11.55 -2.14 -14.01
C GLY A 100 10.29 -2.91 -13.58
N ALA A 101 9.43 -2.30 -12.74
CA ALA A 101 8.17 -2.89 -12.32
C ALA A 101 7.23 -3.14 -13.52
N THR A 102 7.22 -2.26 -14.51
CA THR A 102 6.47 -2.45 -15.76
C THR A 102 6.93 -3.69 -16.52
N PHE A 103 8.25 -3.94 -16.60
CA PHE A 103 8.78 -5.16 -17.23
C PHE A 103 8.44 -6.42 -16.43
N VAL A 104 8.40 -6.35 -15.09
CA VAL A 104 8.01 -7.50 -14.24
C VAL A 104 6.53 -7.81 -14.40
N ILE A 105 5.66 -6.80 -14.40
CA ILE A 105 4.20 -6.96 -14.56
C ILE A 105 3.86 -7.41 -15.98
N GLY A 106 4.65 -6.98 -16.97
CA GLY A 106 4.50 -7.31 -18.40
C GLY A 106 4.19 -6.09 -19.25
N LEU A 107 4.85 -5.98 -20.40
CA LEU A 107 4.62 -4.89 -21.37
C LEU A 107 3.21 -4.89 -21.96
N ASP A 108 2.57 -6.05 -22.02
CA ASP A 108 1.19 -6.20 -22.47
C ASP A 108 0.22 -5.34 -21.64
N ALA A 109 0.57 -5.08 -20.37
CA ALA A 109 -0.15 -4.18 -19.49
C ALA A 109 -0.20 -2.74 -20.02
N VAL A 110 0.92 -2.25 -20.55
CA VAL A 110 1.01 -0.89 -21.12
C VAL A 110 0.32 -0.85 -22.49
N GLN A 111 0.50 -1.88 -23.31
CA GLN A 111 -0.10 -1.95 -24.64
C GLN A 111 -1.61 -2.11 -24.58
N SER A 112 -2.15 -2.81 -23.59
CA SER A 112 -3.57 -3.00 -23.35
C SER A 112 -4.23 -1.86 -22.55
N MET A 113 -3.42 -0.89 -22.09
CA MET A 113 -3.93 0.24 -21.30
C MET A 113 -4.82 1.13 -22.14
N ARG A 114 -6.11 1.09 -21.87
CA ARG A 114 -7.09 2.00 -22.47
C ARG A 114 -7.36 3.14 -21.51
N LEU A 115 -7.39 4.37 -22.02
CA LEU A 115 -7.87 5.52 -21.26
C LEU A 115 -9.36 5.29 -20.94
N GLY A 116 -9.65 4.96 -19.71
CA GLY A 116 -10.99 4.65 -19.24
C GLY A 116 -11.09 4.77 -17.72
N LEU A 117 -12.28 4.52 -17.20
CA LEU A 117 -12.58 4.66 -15.77
C LEU A 117 -11.64 3.78 -14.89
N GLY A 118 -11.33 2.55 -15.32
CA GLY A 118 -10.43 1.66 -14.58
C GLY A 118 -9.01 2.22 -14.44
N THR A 119 -8.50 2.88 -15.50
CA THR A 119 -7.20 3.57 -15.50
C THR A 119 -7.22 4.77 -14.53
N LEU A 120 -8.28 5.58 -14.58
CA LEU A 120 -8.45 6.72 -13.66
C LEU A 120 -8.49 6.24 -12.20
N LEU A 121 -9.25 5.18 -11.91
CA LEU A 121 -9.34 4.61 -10.57
C LEU A 121 -7.99 4.07 -10.08
N GLY A 122 -7.18 3.45 -10.96
CA GLY A 122 -5.83 3.03 -10.63
C GLY A 122 -4.90 4.21 -10.27
N LEU A 123 -4.98 5.34 -10.99
CA LEU A 123 -4.22 6.55 -10.66
C LEU A 123 -4.67 7.17 -9.34
N LEU A 124 -5.98 7.22 -9.09
CA LEU A 124 -6.54 7.68 -7.82
C LEU A 124 -6.08 6.76 -6.67
N ALA A 125 -6.07 5.45 -6.88
CA ALA A 125 -5.50 4.52 -5.90
C ALA A 125 -4.05 4.88 -5.56
N GLY A 126 -3.19 5.08 -6.56
CA GLY A 126 -1.80 5.50 -6.35
C GLY A 126 -1.68 6.82 -5.57
N LEU A 127 -2.53 7.80 -5.88
CA LEU A 127 -2.57 9.09 -5.18
C LEU A 127 -2.95 8.92 -3.69
N PHE A 128 -4.04 8.19 -3.40
CA PHE A 128 -4.49 7.95 -2.03
C PHE A 128 -3.54 7.06 -1.26
N TYR A 129 -2.92 6.09 -1.91
CA TYR A 129 -1.86 5.26 -1.35
C TYR A 129 -0.64 6.10 -0.95
N GLY A 130 -0.20 7.01 -1.84
CA GLY A 130 0.85 7.98 -1.52
C GLY A 130 0.48 8.89 -0.35
N GLY A 131 -0.76 9.39 -0.33
CA GLY A 131 -1.30 10.18 0.78
C GLY A 131 -1.29 9.43 2.12
N TYR A 132 -1.68 8.14 2.10
CA TYR A 132 -1.59 7.28 3.29
C TYR A 132 -0.16 7.22 3.86
N PHE A 133 0.87 7.03 3.02
CA PHE A 133 2.27 7.01 3.47
C PHE A 133 2.69 8.32 4.12
N LEU A 134 2.34 9.46 3.53
CA LEU A 134 2.67 10.78 4.07
C LEU A 134 1.99 11.04 5.43
N ILE A 135 0.69 10.72 5.53
CA ILE A 135 -0.07 10.87 6.77
C ILE A 135 0.49 9.91 7.84
N THR A 136 0.85 8.69 7.45
CA THR A 136 1.47 7.72 8.36
C THR A 136 2.81 8.23 8.88
N GLN A 137 3.66 8.81 8.03
CA GLN A 137 4.91 9.43 8.48
C GLN A 137 4.68 10.49 9.55
N VAL A 138 3.65 11.34 9.38
CA VAL A 138 3.30 12.36 10.38
C VAL A 138 2.76 11.72 11.67
N GLY A 139 1.83 10.77 11.56
CA GLY A 139 1.20 10.12 12.71
C GLY A 139 2.18 9.25 13.51
N ARG A 140 3.15 8.64 12.85
CA ARG A 140 4.18 7.82 13.47
C ARG A 140 5.23 8.61 14.27
N ARG A 141 5.24 9.93 14.16
CA ARG A 141 6.08 10.80 15.01
C ARG A 141 5.59 10.82 16.47
N SER A 142 4.32 10.59 16.72
CA SER A 142 3.70 10.66 18.06
C SER A 142 3.09 9.33 18.53
N LEU A 143 2.64 8.49 17.61
CA LEU A 143 1.99 7.22 17.92
C LEU A 143 2.93 6.02 17.70
N SER A 144 2.81 4.99 18.54
CA SER A 144 3.45 3.69 18.28
C SER A 144 2.87 3.06 17.01
N ALA A 145 3.63 2.14 16.37
CA ALA A 145 3.17 1.44 15.18
C ALA A 145 1.82 0.76 15.39
N LEU A 146 1.67 0.06 16.51
CA LEU A 146 0.45 -0.65 16.85
C LEU A 146 -0.73 0.32 17.06
N SER A 147 -0.50 1.42 17.78
CA SER A 147 -1.57 2.39 18.05
C SER A 147 -2.02 3.13 16.79
N TYR A 148 -1.07 3.57 15.97
CA TYR A 148 -1.37 4.23 14.71
C TYR A 148 -2.13 3.28 13.77
N PHE A 149 -1.57 2.09 13.56
CA PHE A 149 -2.15 1.16 12.61
C PHE A 149 -3.51 0.62 13.06
N TRP A 150 -3.72 0.41 14.36
CA TRP A 150 -5.02 0.02 14.89
C TRP A 150 -6.10 1.09 14.61
N LEU A 151 -5.82 2.37 14.90
CA LEU A 151 -6.73 3.48 14.62
C LEU A 151 -6.98 3.64 13.11
N SER A 152 -5.93 3.54 12.31
CA SER A 152 -6.01 3.60 10.85
C SER A 152 -6.83 2.42 10.29
N ALA A 153 -6.61 1.20 10.78
CA ALA A 153 -7.38 0.03 10.38
C ALA A 153 -8.86 0.14 10.78
N LEU A 154 -9.15 0.70 11.97
CA LEU A 154 -10.52 0.97 12.41
C LEU A 154 -11.22 1.92 11.42
N SER A 155 -10.60 3.06 11.12
CA SER A 155 -11.15 4.02 10.15
C SER A 155 -11.33 3.40 8.77
N ALA A 156 -10.32 2.68 8.27
CA ALA A 156 -10.39 2.03 6.96
C ALA A 156 -11.50 0.98 6.91
N THR A 157 -11.67 0.18 7.96
CA THR A 157 -12.76 -0.80 8.04
C THR A 157 -14.13 -0.12 7.99
N LEU A 158 -14.33 0.97 8.75
CA LEU A 158 -15.59 1.70 8.77
C LEU A 158 -15.89 2.37 7.42
N VAL A 159 -14.90 3.02 6.81
CA VAL A 159 -15.06 3.66 5.49
C VAL A 159 -15.40 2.61 4.42
N LEU A 160 -14.69 1.47 4.40
CA LEU A 160 -14.97 0.39 3.45
C LEU A 160 -16.33 -0.25 3.71
N LEU A 161 -16.76 -0.38 4.97
CA LEU A 161 -18.12 -0.84 5.31
C LEU A 161 -19.16 0.09 4.70
N VAL A 162 -19.03 1.40 4.94
CA VAL A 162 -19.96 2.41 4.39
C VAL A 162 -19.99 2.35 2.87
N ILE A 163 -18.83 2.27 2.21
CA ILE A 163 -18.76 2.15 0.74
C ILE A 163 -19.51 0.90 0.25
N ASN A 164 -19.31 -0.26 0.89
CA ASN A 164 -19.98 -1.49 0.48
C ASN A 164 -21.50 -1.45 0.72
N LEU A 165 -21.95 -0.82 1.80
CA LEU A 165 -23.37 -0.64 2.09
C LEU A 165 -24.03 0.32 1.08
N VAL A 166 -23.40 1.46 0.78
CA VAL A 166 -23.90 2.44 -0.20
C VAL A 166 -23.97 1.84 -1.60
N LEU A 167 -22.97 1.02 -1.99
CA LEU A 167 -22.94 0.35 -3.29
C LEU A 167 -23.76 -0.95 -3.30
N ALA A 168 -24.47 -1.28 -2.22
CA ALA A 168 -25.28 -2.48 -2.05
C ALA A 168 -24.51 -3.78 -2.39
N HIS A 169 -23.20 -3.82 -2.11
CA HIS A 169 -22.41 -5.02 -2.33
C HIS A 169 -22.76 -6.09 -1.27
N PRO A 170 -22.97 -7.36 -1.68
CA PRO A 170 -23.30 -8.42 -0.74
C PRO A 170 -22.09 -8.69 0.18
N LEU A 171 -22.31 -8.55 1.49
CA LEU A 171 -21.28 -8.83 2.51
C LEU A 171 -21.23 -10.30 2.94
N GLY A 172 -22.10 -11.15 2.43
CA GLY A 172 -22.19 -12.56 2.78
C GLY A 172 -22.57 -13.44 1.59
N GLY A 173 -22.74 -14.75 1.87
CA GLY A 173 -23.14 -15.71 0.84
C GLY A 173 -21.97 -16.27 0.01
N TYR A 174 -20.73 -16.06 0.44
CA TYR A 174 -19.54 -16.58 -0.25
C TYR A 174 -19.27 -18.04 0.14
N ALA A 175 -18.57 -18.76 -0.74
CA ALA A 175 -18.16 -20.13 -0.46
C ALA A 175 -17.15 -20.20 0.71
N PRO A 176 -17.09 -21.27 1.49
CA PRO A 176 -16.21 -21.39 2.65
C PRO A 176 -14.73 -21.15 2.34
N HIS A 177 -14.23 -21.62 1.18
CA HIS A 177 -12.86 -21.39 0.75
C HIS A 177 -12.54 -19.91 0.54
N THR A 178 -13.53 -19.09 0.13
CA THR A 178 -13.38 -17.64 0.01
C THR A 178 -13.12 -17.00 1.37
N TYR A 179 -13.88 -17.39 2.39
CA TYR A 179 -13.66 -16.88 3.76
C TYR A 179 -12.29 -17.28 4.31
N LEU A 180 -11.81 -18.49 4.00
CA LEU A 180 -10.46 -18.93 4.37
C LEU A 180 -9.38 -18.07 3.70
N SER A 181 -9.55 -17.75 2.41
CA SER A 181 -8.65 -16.85 1.68
C SER A 181 -8.66 -15.43 2.26
N LEU A 182 -9.84 -14.92 2.60
CA LEU A 182 -9.99 -13.61 3.25
C LEU A 182 -9.35 -13.59 4.65
N LEU A 183 -9.44 -14.69 5.40
CA LEU A 183 -8.74 -14.84 6.68
C LEU A 183 -7.23 -14.78 6.49
N GLY A 184 -6.68 -15.54 5.53
CA GLY A 184 -5.26 -15.49 5.18
C GLY A 184 -4.79 -14.09 4.81
N LEU A 185 -5.54 -13.38 3.94
CA LEU A 185 -5.26 -12.00 3.57
C LEU A 185 -5.30 -11.04 4.78
N GLY A 186 -6.29 -11.21 5.66
CA GLY A 186 -6.45 -10.38 6.84
C GLY A 186 -5.33 -10.58 7.86
N VAL A 187 -4.95 -11.83 8.14
CA VAL A 187 -3.93 -12.16 9.13
C VAL A 187 -2.53 -11.89 8.60
N ILE A 188 -2.20 -12.46 7.44
CA ILE A 188 -0.83 -12.41 6.91
C ILE A 188 -0.53 -11.05 6.28
N SER A 189 -1.33 -10.64 5.29
CA SER A 189 -1.06 -9.42 4.56
C SER A 189 -1.39 -8.19 5.41
N GLN A 190 -2.60 -8.11 5.97
CA GLN A 190 -3.04 -6.91 6.68
C GLN A 190 -2.51 -6.88 8.13
N GLY A 191 -2.63 -7.97 8.87
CA GLY A 191 -2.18 -8.03 10.27
C GLY A 191 -0.65 -7.96 10.38
N ALA A 192 0.07 -8.90 9.75
CA ALA A 192 1.52 -8.96 9.87
C ALA A 192 2.24 -8.03 8.89
N GLY A 193 1.91 -8.08 7.59
CA GLY A 193 2.63 -7.32 6.55
C GLY A 193 2.50 -5.81 6.74
N TRP A 194 1.27 -5.30 6.86
CA TRP A 194 1.06 -3.87 7.05
C TRP A 194 1.51 -3.37 8.43
N MET A 195 1.49 -4.22 9.46
CA MET A 195 2.08 -3.88 10.75
C MET A 195 3.60 -3.66 10.62
N ALA A 196 4.30 -4.51 9.88
CA ALA A 196 5.73 -4.35 9.60
C ALA A 196 6.02 -3.06 8.80
N ILE A 197 5.20 -2.73 7.79
CA ILE A 197 5.32 -1.48 7.02
C ILE A 197 5.11 -0.27 7.93
N ASN A 198 4.08 -0.28 8.78
CA ASN A 198 3.84 0.80 9.74
C ASN A 198 4.94 0.93 10.79
N TYR A 199 5.56 -0.18 11.18
CA TYR A 199 6.74 -0.15 12.04
C TYR A 199 7.92 0.52 11.34
N ALA A 200 8.23 0.13 10.10
CA ALA A 200 9.30 0.72 9.29
C ALA A 200 9.12 2.22 9.08
N GLN A 201 7.88 2.71 8.88
CA GLN A 201 7.58 4.13 8.73
C GLN A 201 7.81 4.97 9.99
N GLY A 202 8.01 4.35 11.15
CA GLY A 202 8.49 5.04 12.34
C GLY A 202 9.99 5.30 12.37
N HIS A 203 10.74 4.70 11.43
CA HIS A 203 12.20 4.74 11.39
C HIS A 203 12.74 5.24 10.04
N LEU A 204 11.94 5.15 8.99
CA LEU A 204 12.29 5.51 7.62
C LEU A 204 11.31 6.54 7.05
N PRO A 205 11.77 7.48 6.22
CA PRO A 205 10.89 8.39 5.52
C PRO A 205 9.89 7.67 4.61
N ALA A 206 8.69 8.23 4.45
CA ALA A 206 7.65 7.68 3.58
C ALA A 206 8.14 7.45 2.14
N THR A 207 8.98 8.35 1.62
CA THR A 207 9.61 8.26 0.30
C THR A 207 10.47 7.00 0.15
N THR A 208 11.22 6.62 1.19
CA THR A 208 12.03 5.41 1.20
C THR A 208 11.16 4.17 1.26
N VAL A 209 10.17 4.14 2.17
CA VAL A 209 9.27 2.98 2.33
C VAL A 209 8.45 2.74 1.07
N ALA A 210 7.81 3.79 0.52
CA ALA A 210 7.01 3.66 -0.69
C ALA A 210 7.84 3.17 -1.89
N SER A 211 9.06 3.68 -2.06
CA SER A 211 9.95 3.23 -3.15
C SER A 211 10.42 1.79 -2.97
N THR A 212 10.65 1.35 -1.72
CA THR A 212 11.04 -0.04 -1.42
C THR A 212 9.91 -1.03 -1.77
N LEU A 213 8.66 -0.61 -1.61
CA LEU A 213 7.49 -1.45 -1.94
C LEU A 213 7.31 -1.69 -3.45
N LEU A 214 7.99 -0.93 -4.32
CA LEU A 214 8.12 -1.28 -5.75
C LEU A 214 8.84 -2.63 -5.96
N GLY A 215 9.49 -3.17 -4.96
CA GLY A 215 10.02 -4.54 -4.96
C GLY A 215 8.96 -5.64 -4.84
N GLN A 216 7.71 -5.32 -4.49
CA GLN A 216 6.64 -6.32 -4.35
C GLN A 216 6.42 -7.15 -5.63
N PRO A 217 6.30 -6.57 -6.85
CA PRO A 217 6.20 -7.36 -8.08
C PRO A 217 7.37 -8.32 -8.29
N VAL A 218 8.58 -7.92 -7.89
CA VAL A 218 9.78 -8.79 -8.01
C VAL A 218 9.64 -10.00 -7.10
N LEU A 219 9.27 -9.79 -5.84
CA LEU A 219 9.04 -10.88 -4.89
C LEU A 219 7.89 -11.79 -5.33
N THR A 220 6.81 -11.20 -5.86
CA THR A 220 5.69 -11.97 -6.42
C THR A 220 6.14 -12.85 -7.58
N GLY A 221 6.91 -12.31 -8.53
CA GLY A 221 7.45 -13.06 -9.65
C GLY A 221 8.40 -14.20 -9.22
N LEU A 222 9.24 -13.95 -8.22
CA LEU A 222 10.15 -14.99 -7.67
C LEU A 222 9.38 -16.11 -6.96
N LEU A 223 8.29 -15.79 -6.27
CA LEU A 223 7.47 -16.77 -5.55
C LEU A 223 6.49 -17.51 -6.46
N ALA A 224 6.10 -16.93 -7.61
CA ALA A 224 5.16 -17.54 -8.55
C ALA A 224 5.69 -18.88 -9.12
N GLY A 225 7.00 -18.98 -9.36
CA GLY A 225 7.62 -20.24 -9.81
C GLY A 225 7.36 -21.40 -8.85
N PRO A 226 7.86 -21.37 -7.60
CA PRO A 226 7.72 -22.48 -6.67
C PRO A 226 6.29 -22.68 -6.14
N LEU A 227 5.44 -21.64 -6.10
CA LEU A 227 4.09 -21.73 -5.53
C LEU A 227 3.00 -22.03 -6.57
N LEU A 228 3.14 -21.51 -7.79
CA LEU A 228 2.11 -21.58 -8.83
C LEU A 228 2.58 -22.34 -10.10
N GLY A 229 3.87 -22.74 -10.16
CA GLY A 229 4.44 -23.37 -11.34
C GLY A 229 4.66 -22.40 -12.51
N GLU A 230 4.65 -21.08 -12.27
CA GLU A 230 4.86 -20.06 -13.30
C GLU A 230 6.34 -19.63 -13.36
N PRO A 231 7.13 -20.14 -14.34
CA PRO A 231 8.55 -19.83 -14.40
C PRO A 231 8.79 -18.36 -14.73
N LEU A 232 9.79 -17.77 -14.06
CA LEU A 232 10.20 -16.39 -14.30
C LEU A 232 10.75 -16.23 -15.73
N ARG A 233 10.15 -15.34 -16.52
CA ARG A 233 10.62 -15.04 -17.88
C ARG A 233 11.89 -14.17 -17.83
N PRO A 234 12.80 -14.28 -18.81
CA PRO A 234 14.04 -13.47 -18.83
C PRO A 234 13.79 -11.95 -18.72
N LEU A 235 12.75 -11.45 -19.39
CA LEU A 235 12.36 -10.03 -19.32
C LEU A 235 11.91 -9.61 -17.92
N GLN A 236 11.21 -10.49 -17.20
CA GLN A 236 10.79 -10.26 -15.82
C GLN A 236 12.00 -10.23 -14.87
N ALA A 237 12.97 -11.13 -15.09
CA ALA A 237 14.21 -11.15 -14.31
C ALA A 237 15.02 -9.87 -14.52
N LEU A 238 15.15 -9.41 -15.79
CA LEU A 238 15.78 -8.12 -16.11
C LEU A 238 15.02 -6.97 -15.45
N GLY A 239 13.69 -6.93 -15.57
CA GLY A 239 12.85 -5.94 -14.90
C GLY A 239 13.06 -5.92 -13.40
N GLY A 240 13.13 -7.09 -12.77
CA GLY A 240 13.43 -7.23 -11.34
C GLY A 240 14.79 -6.64 -10.95
N ALA A 241 15.84 -6.89 -11.73
CA ALA A 241 17.15 -6.28 -11.50
C ALA A 241 17.10 -4.75 -11.62
N VAL A 242 16.36 -4.22 -12.59
CA VAL A 242 16.16 -2.77 -12.78
C VAL A 242 15.39 -2.17 -11.60
N VAL A 243 14.35 -2.84 -11.08
CA VAL A 243 13.64 -2.41 -9.85
C VAL A 243 14.60 -2.30 -8.68
N LEU A 244 15.39 -3.35 -8.43
CA LEU A 244 16.32 -3.37 -7.29
C LEU A 244 17.39 -2.28 -7.42
N LEU A 245 17.89 -2.02 -8.62
CA LEU A 245 18.81 -0.92 -8.89
C LEU A 245 18.16 0.44 -8.60
N GLY A 246 16.91 0.64 -9.05
CA GLY A 246 16.16 1.88 -8.77
C GLY A 246 15.96 2.11 -7.27
N ILE A 247 15.55 1.08 -6.53
CA ILE A 247 15.42 1.11 -5.06
C ILE A 247 16.76 1.44 -4.41
N TYR A 248 17.84 0.81 -4.84
CA TYR A 248 19.19 1.09 -4.32
C TYR A 248 19.59 2.55 -4.51
N ILE A 249 19.33 3.13 -5.70
CA ILE A 249 19.62 4.55 -5.99
C ILE A 249 18.79 5.45 -5.05
N VAL A 250 17.52 5.16 -4.83
CA VAL A 250 16.67 5.90 -3.88
C VAL A 250 17.27 5.87 -2.48
N HIS A 251 17.63 4.70 -1.97
CA HIS A 251 18.21 4.55 -0.63
C HIS A 251 19.53 5.33 -0.49
N ARG A 252 20.42 5.23 -1.47
CA ARG A 252 21.69 5.98 -1.49
C ARG A 252 21.48 7.48 -1.55
N SER A 253 20.46 7.95 -2.27
CA SER A 253 20.18 9.38 -2.39
C SER A 253 19.78 10.05 -1.07
N ARG A 254 19.28 9.26 -0.11
CA ARG A 254 18.86 9.73 1.22
C ARG A 254 19.97 9.71 2.27
N GLN A 255 21.04 8.95 2.05
CA GLN A 255 22.18 8.87 2.96
C GLN A 255 23.17 10.04 2.80
N VAL A 256 23.08 10.80 1.74
CA VAL A 256 24.04 11.87 1.35
C VAL A 256 23.57 13.28 1.77
N THR A 257 22.38 13.39 2.36
CA THR A 257 21.89 14.71 2.83
C THR A 257 22.11 14.76 4.34
N PRO A 258 23.09 15.57 4.84
CA PRO A 258 23.32 15.78 6.26
C PRO A 258 22.15 16.51 6.91
#